data_f8da2005cd94bf25a524252d8bf2688a
#
_entry.id   f8da2005cd94bf25a524252d8bf2688a
#
_cell.length_a   1.000
_cell.length_b   1.000
_cell.length_c   1.000
_cell.angle_alpha   90.00
_cell.angle_beta   90.00
_cell.angle_gamma   90.00
#
_symmetry.space_group_name_H-M   'P 1'
#
loop_
_entity.id
_entity.type
_entity.pdbx_description
1 polymer ?
#
loop_
_entity_poly.entity_id
_entity_poly.type
_entity_poly.pdbx_seq_one_letter_code
_entity_poly.pdbx_strand_id
1 'polypeptide(L)'
;MTALKNSFNRLGCVLLGAFLSGSALAQTPDVQVTEPGFKVFQFPKNQIPRIDGSFADWDVVPDRHVVPIEEMWDDSRKHQGINKSTLDIKVKVGWVEGLNRLYFYYEAYDDFWDFNTLGLRNDTYEIVVDADLSGGPHIDQFRHNQEALTRFESFFLHQNVHAQNYHIMTPPTEGKSWTMVWGPQQWLKDLPYANYAYDYNFKHGEDGVLKFEFYITPFDYASPDGGPAASTESKLYEGKKIGLCWAVIDYDGGPGNNGFWNLSKHHKMYGNASMQRLFTLMPLEAQFRKPIEAKW
;
A
#
# COMPACT_ATOMS: atom_id res chain seq x y z
N MET A 1 16.28 74.10 -36.04
CA MET A 1 16.04 73.68 -37.42
C MET A 1 15.14 72.45 -37.35
N THR A 2 13.92 72.71 -37.64
CA THR A 2 12.97 72.13 -38.59
C THR A 2 12.57 70.69 -38.26
N ALA A 3 11.50 70.47 -37.62
CA ALA A 3 10.11 70.30 -38.07
C ALA A 3 9.92 69.09 -39.00
N LEU A 4 9.10 68.13 -38.60
CA LEU A 4 7.87 67.79 -39.35
C LEU A 4 7.03 66.74 -38.61
N LYS A 5 5.77 67.12 -38.40
CA LYS A 5 4.63 66.31 -38.00
C LYS A 5 4.35 65.28 -39.08
N ASN A 6 3.89 64.10 -38.68
CA ASN A 6 2.80 63.43 -39.40
C ASN A 6 1.98 62.52 -38.48
N SER A 7 0.74 62.90 -38.35
CA SER A 7 -0.38 62.17 -37.78
C SER A 7 -0.77 61.05 -38.73
N PHE A 8 -0.99 59.84 -38.22
CA PHE A 8 -1.89 58.86 -38.83
C PHE A 8 -2.73 58.18 -37.78
N ASN A 9 -3.99 58.54 -37.82
CA ASN A 9 -5.09 57.78 -37.21
C ASN A 9 -5.10 56.34 -37.78
N ARG A 10 -5.13 55.36 -36.94
CA ARG A 10 -5.69 54.05 -37.32
C ARG A 10 -6.60 53.51 -36.22
N LEU A 11 -7.80 53.29 -36.67
CA LEU A 11 -8.94 52.59 -36.05
C LEU A 11 -8.55 51.40 -35.19
N GLY A 12 -9.18 51.35 -34.06
CA GLY A 12 -9.16 50.21 -33.18
C GLY A 12 -9.88 48.98 -33.78
N CYS A 13 -9.24 47.86 -33.70
CA CYS A 13 -9.90 46.56 -33.70
C CYS A 13 -9.69 45.95 -32.30
N VAL A 14 -10.74 46.03 -31.51
CA VAL A 14 -10.81 45.23 -30.28
C VAL A 14 -11.03 43.79 -30.68
N LEU A 15 -9.98 42.98 -30.66
CA LEU A 15 -10.09 41.54 -30.70
C LEU A 15 -10.39 41.06 -29.29
N LEU A 16 -11.66 40.69 -29.05
CA LEU A 16 -12.08 39.93 -27.87
C LEU A 16 -11.44 38.53 -28.02
N GLY A 17 -10.31 38.34 -27.38
CA GLY A 17 -9.71 37.02 -27.18
C GLY A 17 -10.55 36.27 -26.15
N ALA A 18 -11.39 35.35 -26.59
CA ALA A 18 -12.00 34.36 -25.73
C ALA A 18 -10.88 33.47 -25.17
N PHE A 19 -10.52 33.67 -23.92
CA PHE A 19 -9.76 32.70 -23.16
C PHE A 19 -10.65 31.48 -22.96
N LEU A 20 -10.52 30.50 -23.84
CA LEU A 20 -10.91 29.12 -23.56
C LEU A 20 -9.94 28.61 -22.48
N SER A 21 -10.34 28.75 -21.23
CA SER A 21 -9.76 28.00 -20.14
C SER A 21 -10.08 26.52 -20.39
N GLY A 22 -9.23 25.87 -21.17
CA GLY A 22 -9.18 24.42 -21.25
C GLY A 22 -8.82 23.91 -19.86
N SER A 23 -9.81 23.43 -19.11
CA SER A 23 -9.58 22.56 -17.98
C SER A 23 -8.81 21.37 -18.54
N ALA A 24 -7.51 21.31 -18.32
CA ALA A 24 -6.77 20.08 -18.50
C ALA A 24 -7.41 19.08 -17.52
N LEU A 25 -8.26 18.21 -18.05
CA LEU A 25 -8.65 17.01 -17.34
C LEU A 25 -7.32 16.31 -17.06
N ALA A 26 -6.93 16.26 -15.79
CA ALA A 26 -5.85 15.42 -15.36
C ALA A 26 -6.20 14.01 -15.89
N GLN A 27 -5.42 13.51 -16.83
CA GLN A 27 -5.53 12.13 -17.24
C GLN A 27 -5.25 11.33 -15.98
N THR A 28 -6.27 10.63 -15.49
CA THR A 28 -6.07 9.57 -14.51
C THR A 28 -5.01 8.64 -15.10
N PRO A 29 -3.90 8.40 -14.41
CA PRO A 29 -2.90 7.48 -14.92
C PRO A 29 -3.59 6.17 -15.24
N ASP A 30 -3.26 5.57 -16.38
CA ASP A 30 -3.71 4.22 -16.74
C ASP A 30 -3.23 3.27 -15.65
N VAL A 31 -4.08 2.99 -14.68
CA VAL A 31 -3.84 1.95 -13.68
C VAL A 31 -3.90 0.63 -14.45
N GLN A 32 -2.75 0.07 -14.77
CA GLN A 32 -2.66 -1.27 -15.37
C GLN A 32 -2.99 -2.31 -14.30
N VAL A 33 -4.27 -2.35 -13.95
CA VAL A 33 -4.77 -3.33 -13.00
C VAL A 33 -4.90 -4.66 -13.71
N THR A 34 -4.07 -5.61 -13.30
CA THR A 34 -4.15 -6.98 -13.82
C THR A 34 -5.34 -7.70 -13.19
N GLU A 35 -6.32 -8.08 -14.00
CA GLU A 35 -7.40 -8.96 -13.61
C GLU A 35 -6.93 -10.44 -13.61
N PRO A 36 -7.51 -11.32 -12.75
CA PRO A 36 -8.57 -11.04 -11.80
C PRO A 36 -8.08 -10.31 -10.55
N GLY A 37 -8.94 -9.41 -10.04
CA GLY A 37 -8.70 -8.70 -8.79
C GLY A 37 -9.00 -9.55 -7.55
N PHE A 38 -8.44 -9.16 -6.42
CA PHE A 38 -8.68 -9.80 -5.13
C PHE A 38 -9.86 -9.19 -4.39
N LYS A 39 -10.37 -9.91 -3.39
CA LYS A 39 -11.53 -9.51 -2.59
C LYS A 39 -11.11 -9.30 -1.14
N VAL A 40 -11.40 -8.12 -0.60
CA VAL A 40 -11.18 -7.79 0.80
C VAL A 40 -12.44 -8.11 1.58
N PHE A 41 -12.33 -8.95 2.61
CA PHE A 41 -13.46 -9.36 3.43
C PHE A 41 -13.98 -8.21 4.29
N GLN A 42 -15.31 -8.06 4.38
CA GLN A 42 -15.92 -7.12 5.34
C GLN A 42 -16.20 -7.82 6.66
N PHE A 43 -15.55 -7.38 7.73
CA PHE A 43 -15.87 -7.83 9.07
C PHE A 43 -17.19 -7.25 9.57
N PRO A 44 -18.01 -8.05 10.26
CA PRO A 44 -19.15 -7.54 11.01
C PRO A 44 -18.68 -6.59 12.11
N LYS A 45 -19.42 -5.52 12.40
CA LYS A 45 -19.05 -4.51 13.41
C LYS A 45 -18.90 -5.07 14.84
N ASN A 46 -19.47 -6.22 15.11
CA ASN A 46 -19.34 -6.93 16.40
C ASN A 46 -18.24 -8.02 16.40
N GLN A 47 -17.48 -8.15 15.30
CA GLN A 47 -16.39 -9.12 15.14
C GLN A 47 -15.18 -8.45 14.48
N ILE A 48 -14.84 -7.25 14.92
CA ILE A 48 -13.66 -6.52 14.44
C ILE A 48 -12.42 -7.19 15.02
N PRO A 49 -11.40 -7.53 14.21
CA PRO A 49 -10.17 -8.14 14.71
C PRO A 49 -9.52 -7.26 15.77
N ARG A 50 -9.18 -7.86 16.88
CA ARG A 50 -8.31 -7.24 17.89
C ARG A 50 -6.88 -7.52 17.48
N ILE A 51 -6.05 -6.52 17.60
CA ILE A 51 -4.63 -6.69 17.32
C ILE A 51 -3.96 -6.99 18.64
N ASP A 52 -4.05 -8.25 19.08
CA ASP A 52 -3.62 -8.69 20.40
C ASP A 52 -2.79 -10.00 20.39
N GLY A 53 -2.53 -10.55 19.19
CA GLY A 53 -1.80 -11.80 19.01
C GLY A 53 -2.66 -13.06 19.20
N SER A 54 -3.98 -12.89 19.30
CA SER A 54 -4.95 -13.98 19.29
C SER A 54 -5.66 -14.03 17.92
N PHE A 55 -5.29 -14.94 17.08
CA PHE A 55 -5.71 -14.97 15.67
C PHE A 55 -7.09 -15.62 15.44
N ALA A 56 -7.80 -16.02 16.48
CA ALA A 56 -9.13 -16.62 16.39
C ALA A 56 -10.17 -15.68 15.74
N ASP A 57 -9.97 -14.37 15.84
CA ASP A 57 -10.82 -13.38 15.18
C ASP A 57 -10.82 -13.51 13.64
N TRP A 58 -9.79 -14.15 13.09
CA TRP A 58 -9.63 -14.38 11.65
C TRP A 58 -10.30 -15.65 11.14
N ASP A 59 -10.81 -16.51 12.02
CA ASP A 59 -11.53 -17.74 11.64
C ASP A 59 -12.84 -17.45 10.90
N VAL A 60 -13.38 -16.26 11.10
CA VAL A 60 -14.58 -15.77 10.40
C VAL A 60 -14.34 -15.49 8.92
N VAL A 61 -13.09 -15.31 8.51
CA VAL A 61 -12.70 -15.02 7.12
C VAL A 61 -12.58 -16.32 6.33
N PRO A 62 -13.47 -16.57 5.36
CA PRO A 62 -13.46 -17.81 4.58
C PRO A 62 -12.22 -17.97 3.72
N ASP A 63 -11.85 -19.23 3.42
CA ASP A 63 -10.65 -19.55 2.62
C ASP A 63 -10.62 -18.91 1.24
N ARG A 64 -11.78 -18.63 0.64
CA ARG A 64 -11.86 -17.90 -0.65
C ARG A 64 -11.33 -16.47 -0.63
N HIS A 65 -11.04 -15.94 0.56
CA HIS A 65 -10.40 -14.63 0.77
C HIS A 65 -8.92 -14.75 1.16
N VAL A 66 -8.40 -15.96 1.23
CA VAL A 66 -6.96 -16.18 1.44
C VAL A 66 -6.24 -15.93 0.14
N VAL A 67 -5.17 -15.17 0.20
CA VAL A 67 -4.22 -14.99 -0.91
C VAL A 67 -2.98 -15.80 -0.58
N PRO A 68 -2.80 -16.97 -1.21
CA PRO A 68 -1.68 -17.85 -0.94
C PRO A 68 -0.44 -17.50 -1.78
N ILE A 69 0.69 -18.11 -1.46
CA ILE A 69 1.96 -17.92 -2.19
C ILE A 69 1.84 -18.23 -3.69
N GLU A 70 0.90 -19.10 -4.10
CA GLU A 70 0.66 -19.43 -5.51
C GLU A 70 0.22 -18.24 -6.37
N GLU A 71 -0.28 -17.19 -5.74
CA GLU A 71 -0.62 -15.94 -6.42
C GLU A 71 0.59 -15.01 -6.59
N MET A 72 1.74 -15.37 -6.02
CA MET A 72 2.95 -14.57 -6.00
C MET A 72 3.95 -15.05 -7.07
N TRP A 73 4.89 -14.18 -7.37
CA TRP A 73 5.93 -14.40 -8.37
C TRP A 73 7.31 -14.07 -7.78
N ASP A 74 8.28 -14.96 -7.94
CA ASP A 74 9.65 -14.68 -7.50
C ASP A 74 10.39 -13.78 -8.49
N ASP A 75 10.49 -12.50 -8.17
CA ASP A 75 11.21 -11.50 -8.96
C ASP A 75 12.75 -11.65 -8.89
N SER A 76 13.26 -12.35 -7.88
CA SER A 76 14.70 -12.66 -7.79
C SER A 76 15.16 -13.63 -8.89
N ARG A 77 14.21 -14.39 -9.46
CA ARG A 77 14.44 -15.44 -10.46
C ARG A 77 15.36 -16.57 -9.97
N LYS A 78 15.47 -16.73 -8.67
CA LYS A 78 16.29 -17.80 -8.06
C LYS A 78 15.52 -19.12 -7.96
N HIS A 79 14.17 -19.04 -7.94
CA HIS A 79 13.30 -20.21 -7.87
C HIS A 79 12.62 -20.47 -9.21
N GLN A 80 12.54 -21.74 -9.60
CA GLN A 80 11.79 -22.19 -10.79
C GLN A 80 10.32 -22.46 -10.49
N GLY A 81 9.92 -22.42 -9.23
CA GLY A 81 8.57 -22.69 -8.75
C GLY A 81 8.48 -22.57 -7.24
N ILE A 82 7.29 -22.76 -6.73
CA ILE A 82 7.01 -22.68 -5.30
C ILE A 82 7.39 -23.99 -4.62
N ASN A 83 8.16 -23.90 -3.54
CA ASN A 83 8.45 -25.02 -2.65
C ASN A 83 7.94 -24.68 -1.24
N LYS A 84 6.77 -25.18 -0.89
CA LYS A 84 6.14 -24.92 0.42
C LYS A 84 6.87 -25.54 1.61
N SER A 85 7.87 -26.36 1.38
CA SER A 85 8.72 -26.87 2.46
C SER A 85 9.85 -25.89 2.83
N THR A 86 10.11 -24.90 2.00
CA THR A 86 11.05 -23.81 2.32
C THR A 86 10.30 -22.53 2.67
N LEU A 87 9.28 -22.15 1.90
CA LEU A 87 8.46 -20.97 2.16
C LEU A 87 7.00 -21.22 1.79
N ASP A 88 6.07 -21.05 2.73
CA ASP A 88 4.62 -21.03 2.48
C ASP A 88 4.00 -19.78 3.10
N ILE A 89 3.18 -19.07 2.34
CA ILE A 89 2.62 -17.78 2.73
C ILE A 89 1.11 -17.78 2.54
N LYS A 90 0.38 -17.24 3.50
CA LYS A 90 -1.05 -16.99 3.43
C LYS A 90 -1.36 -15.60 3.97
N VAL A 91 -2.08 -14.80 3.20
CA VAL A 91 -2.52 -13.46 3.60
C VAL A 91 -4.04 -13.39 3.55
N LYS A 92 -4.65 -12.84 4.60
CA LYS A 92 -6.04 -12.42 4.61
C LYS A 92 -6.10 -10.91 4.76
N VAL A 93 -6.98 -10.26 4.01
CA VAL A 93 -7.21 -8.81 4.10
C VAL A 93 -8.67 -8.55 4.40
N GLY A 94 -8.92 -7.67 5.36
CA GLY A 94 -10.26 -7.31 5.77
C GLY A 94 -10.44 -5.81 5.98
N TRP A 95 -11.69 -5.38 6.07
CA TRP A 95 -12.08 -4.00 6.34
C TRP A 95 -13.36 -3.95 7.16
N VAL A 96 -13.70 -2.80 7.75
CA VAL A 96 -14.90 -2.60 8.55
C VAL A 96 -15.61 -1.33 8.07
N GLU A 97 -16.91 -1.42 7.81
CA GLU A 97 -17.71 -0.27 7.44
C GLU A 97 -17.72 0.80 8.56
N GLY A 98 -17.38 2.04 8.20
CA GLY A 98 -17.30 3.15 9.12
C GLY A 98 -15.95 3.30 9.83
N LEU A 99 -15.00 2.40 9.56
CA LEU A 99 -13.60 2.54 9.95
C LEU A 99 -12.74 2.64 8.69
N ASN A 100 -11.83 3.61 8.67
CA ASN A 100 -10.88 3.76 7.56
C ASN A 100 -9.63 2.93 7.82
N ARG A 101 -9.80 1.62 8.03
CA ARG A 101 -8.72 0.69 8.35
C ARG A 101 -8.78 -0.54 7.46
N LEU A 102 -7.62 -0.94 6.97
CA LEU A 102 -7.38 -2.25 6.36
C LEU A 102 -6.70 -3.12 7.40
N TYR A 103 -7.28 -4.28 7.66
CA TYR A 103 -6.78 -5.29 8.57
C TYR A 103 -6.10 -6.39 7.79
N PHE A 104 -4.99 -6.90 8.31
CA PHE A 104 -4.20 -7.93 7.68
C PHE A 104 -3.90 -9.05 8.67
N TYR A 105 -3.97 -10.27 8.18
CA TYR A 105 -3.42 -11.45 8.79
C TYR A 105 -2.41 -12.06 7.84
N TYR A 106 -1.21 -12.27 8.33
CA TYR A 106 -0.12 -12.91 7.63
C TYR A 106 0.29 -14.16 8.40
N GLU A 107 0.31 -15.32 7.74
CA GLU A 107 0.85 -16.57 8.23
C GLU A 107 1.89 -17.06 7.24
N ALA A 108 3.09 -17.31 7.71
CA ALA A 108 4.14 -17.86 6.90
C ALA A 108 4.91 -18.95 7.64
N TYR A 109 5.20 -20.03 6.94
CA TYR A 109 6.26 -20.97 7.28
C TYR A 109 7.50 -20.60 6.50
N ASP A 110 8.64 -20.62 7.16
CA ASP A 110 9.96 -20.43 6.57
C ASP A 110 10.91 -21.46 7.16
N ASP A 111 11.84 -22.00 6.38
CA ASP A 111 12.82 -22.96 6.82
C ASP A 111 14.06 -22.30 7.44
N PHE A 112 14.21 -20.95 7.31
CA PHE A 112 15.29 -20.19 7.92
C PHE A 112 14.91 -18.72 8.18
N TRP A 113 14.31 -18.41 9.31
CA TRP A 113 13.97 -17.03 9.66
C TRP A 113 15.19 -16.15 9.91
N ASP A 114 15.41 -15.13 9.06
CA ASP A 114 16.51 -14.16 9.16
C ASP A 114 16.04 -12.80 9.70
N PHE A 115 16.32 -12.51 10.97
CA PHE A 115 15.89 -11.26 11.63
C PHE A 115 16.88 -10.67 12.63
N ASN A 116 18.18 -10.94 12.50
CA ASN A 116 19.21 -10.42 13.42
C ASN A 116 20.02 -9.24 12.86
N THR A 117 19.79 -8.87 11.62
CA THR A 117 20.46 -7.76 10.96
C THR A 117 19.61 -6.49 11.04
N LEU A 118 20.24 -5.32 11.08
CA LEU A 118 19.49 -4.06 11.03
C LEU A 118 19.11 -3.67 9.60
N GLY A 119 17.92 -3.11 9.44
CA GLY A 119 17.41 -2.62 8.15
C GLY A 119 16.76 -3.72 7.31
N LEU A 120 16.82 -3.60 5.98
CA LEU A 120 16.12 -4.47 5.03
C LEU A 120 16.89 -5.74 4.65
N ARG A 121 17.91 -6.12 5.41
CA ARG A 121 18.61 -7.40 5.21
C ARG A 121 18.11 -8.44 6.21
N ASN A 122 16.79 -8.58 6.26
CA ASN A 122 16.06 -9.55 7.08
C ASN A 122 14.85 -9.96 6.28
N ASP A 123 14.16 -10.99 6.73
CA ASP A 123 12.85 -11.33 6.21
C ASP A 123 11.91 -10.17 6.39
N THR A 124 11.28 -9.80 5.29
CA THR A 124 10.47 -8.58 5.24
C THR A 124 9.20 -8.83 4.45
N TYR A 125 8.08 -8.47 5.05
CA TYR A 125 6.78 -8.36 4.36
C TYR A 125 6.56 -6.90 3.98
N GLU A 126 6.84 -6.57 2.72
CA GLU A 126 6.65 -5.24 2.17
C GLU A 126 5.26 -5.08 1.60
N ILE A 127 4.51 -4.06 2.04
CA ILE A 127 3.20 -3.73 1.45
C ILE A 127 3.17 -2.31 0.91
N VAL A 128 2.43 -2.12 -0.18
CA VAL A 128 2.12 -0.81 -0.75
C VAL A 128 0.63 -0.71 -0.99
N VAL A 129 0.01 0.35 -0.48
CA VAL A 129 -1.42 0.64 -0.65
C VAL A 129 -1.62 1.99 -1.31
N ASP A 130 -2.46 2.01 -2.36
CA ASP A 130 -2.99 3.18 -3.05
C ASP A 130 -4.51 3.09 -3.01
N ALA A 131 -5.13 3.71 -2.01
CA ALA A 131 -6.52 3.48 -1.71
C ALA A 131 -7.50 4.31 -2.54
N ASP A 132 -7.05 5.32 -3.27
CA ASP A 132 -7.86 6.11 -4.20
C ASP A 132 -7.55 5.83 -5.68
N LEU A 133 -6.64 4.89 -5.95
CA LEU A 133 -6.17 4.55 -7.29
C LEU A 133 -5.60 5.77 -8.03
N SER A 134 -4.95 6.68 -7.32
CA SER A 134 -4.27 7.81 -7.93
C SER A 134 -3.10 7.38 -8.83
N GLY A 135 -2.54 6.19 -8.56
CA GLY A 135 -1.61 5.49 -9.45
C GLY A 135 -0.32 6.24 -9.76
N GLY A 136 0.42 5.70 -10.72
CA GLY A 136 1.60 6.34 -11.28
C GLY A 136 2.88 6.20 -10.46
N PRO A 137 3.98 6.70 -11.02
CA PRO A 137 5.27 6.73 -10.35
C PRO A 137 5.25 7.73 -9.19
N HIS A 138 5.54 7.27 -7.99
CA HIS A 138 5.50 8.11 -6.79
C HIS A 138 6.40 9.35 -6.86
N ILE A 139 7.52 9.26 -7.59
CA ILE A 139 8.48 10.37 -7.72
C ILE A 139 8.07 11.37 -8.78
N ASP A 140 7.52 10.91 -9.91
CA ASP A 140 7.28 11.77 -11.08
C ASP A 140 6.05 12.66 -10.92
N GLN A 141 5.11 12.28 -10.04
CA GLN A 141 3.91 13.08 -9.73
C GLN A 141 4.25 14.40 -9.04
N PHE A 142 5.42 14.52 -8.39
CA PHE A 142 5.78 15.64 -7.52
C PHE A 142 6.94 16.48 -8.02
N ARG A 143 7.38 16.30 -9.25
CA ARG A 143 8.49 17.08 -9.83
C ARG A 143 8.16 18.57 -10.02
N HIS A 144 6.91 18.96 -9.92
CA HIS A 144 6.52 20.35 -10.02
C HIS A 144 7.00 21.10 -8.77
N ASN A 145 7.98 21.98 -8.92
CA ASN A 145 8.63 22.84 -7.92
C ASN A 145 9.80 22.24 -7.12
N GLN A 146 10.42 21.16 -7.57
CA GLN A 146 11.54 20.55 -6.83
C GLN A 146 12.82 20.40 -7.65
N GLU A 147 13.06 21.34 -8.53
CA GLU A 147 14.30 21.39 -9.34
C GLU A 147 15.58 21.41 -8.49
N ALA A 148 15.47 21.82 -7.21
CA ALA A 148 16.56 21.84 -6.25
C ALA A 148 16.87 20.48 -5.61
N LEU A 149 15.98 19.48 -5.72
CA LEU A 149 16.16 18.18 -5.11
C LEU A 149 16.77 17.17 -6.08
N THR A 150 17.66 16.33 -5.56
CA THR A 150 18.11 15.15 -6.28
C THR A 150 16.97 14.15 -6.43
N ARG A 151 17.08 13.24 -7.40
CA ARG A 151 16.07 12.18 -7.58
C ARG A 151 15.89 11.32 -6.31
N PHE A 152 16.95 11.12 -5.56
CA PHE A 152 16.94 10.35 -4.32
C PHE A 152 16.19 11.10 -3.20
N GLU A 153 16.47 12.39 -3.02
CA GLU A 153 15.76 13.24 -2.05
C GLU A 153 14.27 13.34 -2.39
N SER A 154 13.93 13.53 -3.67
CA SER A 154 12.54 13.52 -4.14
C SER A 154 11.84 12.20 -3.84
N PHE A 155 12.52 11.06 -4.05
CA PHE A 155 11.97 9.74 -3.72
C PHE A 155 11.63 9.63 -2.24
N PHE A 156 12.58 9.94 -1.36
CA PHE A 156 12.36 9.83 0.08
C PHE A 156 11.30 10.80 0.59
N LEU A 157 11.21 12.01 0.04
CA LEU A 157 10.24 13.00 0.48
C LEU A 157 8.80 12.62 0.09
N HIS A 158 8.60 11.97 -1.05
CA HIS A 158 7.28 11.80 -1.65
C HIS A 158 6.76 10.36 -1.67
N GLN A 159 7.55 9.40 -1.22
CA GLN A 159 7.22 7.98 -1.36
C GLN A 159 5.87 7.58 -0.77
N ASN A 160 5.45 8.19 0.35
CA ASN A 160 4.23 7.83 1.05
C ASN A 160 3.08 8.82 0.85
N VAL A 161 3.23 9.81 -0.05
CA VAL A 161 2.25 10.89 -0.17
C VAL A 161 0.92 10.39 -0.73
N HIS A 162 0.91 9.65 -1.83
CA HIS A 162 -0.31 9.13 -2.47
C HIS A 162 -0.44 7.62 -2.40
N ALA A 163 0.63 6.91 -2.11
CA ALA A 163 0.59 5.49 -1.82
C ALA A 163 1.55 5.21 -0.67
N GLN A 164 1.10 4.46 0.33
CA GLN A 164 1.87 4.20 1.52
C GLN A 164 2.60 2.87 1.41
N ASN A 165 3.92 2.89 1.67
CA ASN A 165 4.80 1.74 1.63
C ASN A 165 5.33 1.41 3.03
N TYR A 166 5.10 0.18 3.47
CA TYR A 166 5.52 -0.35 4.76
C TYR A 166 6.44 -1.55 4.54
N HIS A 167 7.66 -1.48 5.08
CA HIS A 167 8.57 -2.62 5.13
C HIS A 167 8.48 -3.25 6.51
N ILE A 168 7.65 -4.28 6.64
CA ILE A 168 7.32 -4.93 7.90
C ILE A 168 8.35 -6.02 8.16
N MET A 169 8.99 -5.98 9.32
CA MET A 169 9.98 -6.98 9.74
C MET A 169 9.26 -8.26 10.19
N THR A 170 9.68 -9.40 9.71
CA THR A 170 9.02 -10.69 9.95
C THR A 170 9.98 -11.74 10.54
N PRO A 171 10.15 -11.74 11.88
CA PRO A 171 9.72 -10.76 12.88
C PRO A 171 10.72 -9.61 13.06
N PRO A 172 10.37 -8.56 13.83
CA PRO A 172 11.33 -7.49 14.10
C PRO A 172 12.47 -7.97 15.02
N THR A 173 13.67 -7.51 14.74
CA THR A 173 14.80 -7.66 15.70
C THR A 173 14.39 -7.07 17.03
N GLU A 174 14.72 -7.75 18.12
CA GLU A 174 14.36 -7.36 19.49
C GLU A 174 14.68 -5.87 19.78
N GLY A 175 13.69 -5.16 20.31
CA GLY A 175 13.77 -3.74 20.63
C GLY A 175 13.79 -2.80 19.42
N LYS A 176 13.53 -3.30 18.21
CA LYS A 176 13.46 -2.49 16.98
C LYS A 176 12.01 -2.26 16.53
N SER A 177 11.85 -1.31 15.63
CA SER A 177 10.53 -1.02 15.04
C SER A 177 10.01 -2.21 14.23
N TRP A 178 8.72 -2.47 14.32
CA TRP A 178 8.03 -3.52 13.58
C TRP A 178 8.01 -3.27 12.08
N THR A 179 8.10 -2.01 11.67
CA THR A 179 8.12 -1.64 10.26
C THR A 179 9.00 -0.41 10.02
N MET A 180 9.52 -0.32 8.84
CA MET A 180 10.19 0.86 8.33
C MET A 180 9.30 1.54 7.30
N VAL A 181 9.04 2.82 7.51
CA VAL A 181 8.34 3.71 6.59
C VAL A 181 9.35 4.75 6.11
N TRP A 182 9.54 4.86 4.80
CA TRP A 182 10.43 5.86 4.23
C TRP A 182 9.79 7.26 4.29
N GLY A 183 10.65 8.29 4.33
CA GLY A 183 10.21 9.67 4.27
C GLY A 183 9.74 10.24 5.61
N PRO A 184 9.15 11.44 5.58
CA PRO A 184 8.79 12.18 6.80
C PRO A 184 7.53 11.66 7.50
N GLN A 185 6.72 10.84 6.85
CA GLN A 185 5.44 10.34 7.38
C GLN A 185 5.62 9.18 8.38
N GLN A 186 6.58 9.29 9.30
CA GLN A 186 6.87 8.24 10.29
C GLN A 186 5.68 7.88 11.18
N TRP A 187 4.75 8.79 11.37
CA TRP A 187 3.53 8.61 12.14
C TRP A 187 2.56 7.59 11.54
N LEU A 188 2.70 7.21 10.26
CA LEU A 188 1.86 6.20 9.61
C LEU A 188 1.93 4.84 10.29
N LYS A 189 3.04 4.50 10.94
CA LYS A 189 3.28 3.21 11.61
C LYS A 189 2.88 3.18 13.08
N ASP A 190 2.42 4.32 13.63
CA ASP A 190 2.12 4.48 15.03
C ASP A 190 0.61 4.59 15.26
N LEU A 191 0.17 4.38 16.51
CA LEU A 191 -1.22 4.62 16.90
C LEU A 191 -1.61 6.09 16.67
N PRO A 192 -2.80 6.38 16.21
CA PRO A 192 -3.94 5.47 15.97
C PRO A 192 -3.98 4.89 14.54
N TYR A 193 -2.98 5.14 13.69
CA TYR A 193 -3.00 4.83 12.26
C TYR A 193 -2.58 3.41 11.94
N ALA A 194 -1.78 2.80 12.81
CA ALA A 194 -1.39 1.40 12.70
C ALA A 194 -1.27 0.75 14.09
N ASN A 195 -1.44 -0.56 14.14
CA ASN A 195 -1.16 -1.41 15.30
C ASN A 195 -0.81 -2.81 14.81
N TYR A 196 -0.08 -3.58 15.62
CA TYR A 196 0.43 -4.88 15.21
C TYR A 196 0.57 -5.84 16.40
N ALA A 197 0.55 -7.15 16.12
CA ALA A 197 0.86 -8.21 17.06
C ALA A 197 1.46 -9.42 16.34
N TYR A 198 2.43 -10.08 16.95
CA TYR A 198 3.11 -11.26 16.46
C TYR A 198 2.93 -12.46 17.39
N ASP A 199 2.95 -13.67 16.79
CA ASP A 199 3.10 -14.92 17.50
C ASP A 199 4.07 -15.82 16.73
N TYR A 200 5.16 -16.21 17.39
CA TYR A 200 6.17 -17.15 16.88
C TYR A 200 6.98 -17.72 18.05
N ASN A 201 7.58 -18.90 17.83
CA ASN A 201 8.36 -19.59 18.87
C ASN A 201 9.74 -20.05 18.40
N PHE A 202 10.20 -19.59 17.26
CA PHE A 202 11.52 -19.88 16.69
C PHE A 202 12.52 -18.76 17.01
N LYS A 203 13.80 -19.06 16.84
CA LYS A 203 14.90 -18.09 16.92
C LYS A 203 15.40 -17.77 15.50
N HIS A 204 16.22 -16.72 15.42
CA HIS A 204 16.95 -16.44 14.18
C HIS A 204 17.72 -17.66 13.71
N GLY A 205 17.57 -18.01 12.44
CA GLY A 205 18.18 -19.16 11.80
C GLY A 205 17.48 -20.50 12.02
N GLU A 206 16.33 -20.51 12.71
CA GLU A 206 15.48 -21.69 12.88
C GLU A 206 14.30 -21.64 11.92
N ASP A 207 13.75 -22.80 11.60
CA ASP A 207 12.50 -22.92 10.90
C ASP A 207 11.30 -22.70 11.82
N GLY A 208 10.14 -22.38 11.25
CA GLY A 208 8.92 -22.27 12.02
C GLY A 208 7.79 -21.51 11.32
N VAL A 209 6.69 -21.35 12.06
CA VAL A 209 5.52 -20.59 11.59
C VAL A 209 5.45 -19.26 12.33
N LEU A 210 5.45 -18.18 11.57
CA LEU A 210 5.12 -16.85 12.03
C LEU A 210 3.65 -16.57 11.78
N LYS A 211 2.94 -16.06 12.78
CA LYS A 211 1.64 -15.42 12.64
C LYS A 211 1.76 -13.96 13.02
N PHE A 212 1.15 -13.12 12.23
CA PHE A 212 1.22 -11.69 12.39
C PHE A 212 -0.09 -11.04 11.97
N GLU A 213 -0.60 -10.17 12.80
CA GLU A 213 -1.77 -9.38 12.50
C GLU A 213 -1.51 -7.90 12.71
N PHE A 214 -2.11 -7.08 11.87
CA PHE A 214 -1.99 -5.64 11.97
C PHE A 214 -3.14 -4.93 11.27
N TYR A 215 -3.28 -3.66 11.54
CA TYR A 215 -4.05 -2.77 10.68
C TYR A 215 -3.22 -1.55 10.27
N ILE A 216 -3.60 -0.97 9.16
CA ILE A 216 -3.12 0.33 8.68
C ILE A 216 -4.31 1.20 8.32
N THR A 217 -4.14 2.52 8.43
CA THR A 217 -5.09 3.51 7.90
C THR A 217 -4.51 4.03 6.59
N PRO A 218 -5.13 3.75 5.43
CA PRO A 218 -4.67 4.26 4.15
C PRO A 218 -5.06 5.73 4.00
N PHE A 219 -4.24 6.47 3.25
CA PHE A 219 -4.42 7.90 2.98
C PHE A 219 -4.49 8.16 1.47
N ASP A 220 -5.44 8.98 1.04
CA ASP A 220 -5.47 9.53 -0.32
C ASP A 220 -4.33 10.58 -0.48
N TYR A 221 -3.99 11.24 0.62
CA TYR A 221 -2.86 12.17 0.71
C TYR A 221 -2.27 12.13 2.11
N ALA A 222 -1.03 11.69 2.24
CA ALA A 222 -0.26 11.75 3.48
C ALA A 222 0.77 12.90 3.38
N SER A 223 0.51 14.00 4.06
CA SER A 223 1.31 15.22 3.97
C SER A 223 2.77 14.98 4.39
N PRO A 224 3.74 15.37 3.55
CA PRO A 224 5.15 15.29 3.92
C PRO A 224 5.57 16.36 4.94
N ASP A 225 4.85 17.49 5.01
CA ASP A 225 5.24 18.66 5.81
C ASP A 225 4.33 18.90 7.01
N GLY A 226 3.04 18.54 6.92
CA GLY A 226 2.02 18.92 7.91
C GLY A 226 1.55 17.79 8.82
N GLY A 227 2.09 16.58 8.67
CA GLY A 227 1.69 15.41 9.45
C GLY A 227 0.22 15.02 9.27
N PRO A 228 -0.38 14.28 10.24
CA PRO A 228 -1.75 13.80 10.12
C PRO A 228 -2.80 14.89 9.92
N ALA A 229 -2.61 16.05 10.56
CA ALA A 229 -3.58 17.15 10.51
C ALA A 229 -3.71 17.79 9.11
N ALA A 230 -2.70 17.65 8.28
CA ALA A 230 -2.68 18.14 6.89
C ALA A 230 -2.88 17.02 5.88
N SER A 231 -3.23 15.81 6.34
CA SER A 231 -3.41 14.62 5.52
C SER A 231 -4.88 14.31 5.31
N THR A 232 -5.19 13.48 4.30
CA THR A 232 -6.54 13.06 3.97
C THR A 232 -6.62 11.54 4.05
N GLU A 233 -7.31 11.02 5.07
CA GLU A 233 -7.60 9.59 5.18
C GLU A 233 -8.47 9.13 4.02
N SER A 234 -8.17 7.96 3.50
CA SER A 234 -8.99 7.33 2.49
C SER A 234 -10.29 6.82 3.08
N LYS A 235 -11.42 7.24 2.52
CA LYS A 235 -12.73 6.71 2.93
C LYS A 235 -12.93 5.33 2.34
N LEU A 236 -13.13 4.34 3.21
CA LEU A 236 -13.42 2.97 2.82
C LEU A 236 -14.93 2.73 2.81
N TYR A 237 -15.44 2.13 1.74
CA TYR A 237 -16.85 1.82 1.55
C TYR A 237 -17.03 0.57 0.69
N GLU A 238 -18.19 -0.05 0.79
CA GLU A 238 -18.55 -1.25 0.02
C GLU A 238 -18.42 -1.02 -1.49
N GLY A 239 -17.74 -1.94 -2.17
CA GLY A 239 -17.49 -1.87 -3.60
C GLY A 239 -16.33 -0.96 -4.01
N LYS A 240 -15.71 -0.23 -3.06
CA LYS A 240 -14.50 0.54 -3.37
C LYS A 240 -13.41 -0.38 -3.88
N LYS A 241 -12.78 0.05 -4.95
CA LYS A 241 -11.58 -0.58 -5.49
C LYS A 241 -10.36 0.18 -5.00
N ILE A 242 -9.32 -0.54 -4.60
CA ILE A 242 -8.05 0.00 -4.12
C ILE A 242 -6.90 -0.70 -4.83
N GLY A 243 -5.80 -0.01 -5.00
CA GLY A 243 -4.51 -0.60 -5.34
C GLY A 243 -3.86 -1.15 -4.07
N LEU A 244 -3.47 -2.42 -4.09
CA LEU A 244 -2.75 -3.06 -3.01
C LEU A 244 -1.80 -4.10 -3.58
N CYS A 245 -0.60 -4.14 -3.06
CA CYS A 245 0.37 -5.16 -3.41
C CYS A 245 1.28 -5.43 -2.23
N TRP A 246 1.91 -6.59 -2.25
CA TRP A 246 2.97 -6.93 -1.31
C TRP A 246 4.05 -7.77 -1.95
N ALA A 247 5.20 -7.76 -1.31
CA ALA A 247 6.28 -8.68 -1.56
C ALA A 247 6.77 -9.30 -0.24
N VAL A 248 7.21 -10.54 -0.31
CA VAL A 248 7.96 -11.18 0.78
C VAL A 248 9.40 -11.31 0.32
N ILE A 249 10.28 -10.68 1.06
CA ILE A 249 11.72 -10.71 0.82
C ILE A 249 12.29 -11.70 1.82
N ASP A 250 12.82 -12.76 1.30
CA ASP A 250 13.30 -13.93 2.02
C ASP A 250 14.83 -13.94 2.04
N TYR A 251 15.44 -14.06 3.22
CA TYR A 251 16.87 -14.11 3.46
C TYR A 251 17.23 -15.35 4.26
N ASP A 252 18.25 -16.11 3.80
CA ASP A 252 18.75 -17.32 4.44
C ASP A 252 20.21 -17.13 4.90
N GLY A 253 20.48 -16.07 5.68
CA GLY A 253 21.81 -15.79 6.22
C GLY A 253 22.89 -15.43 5.19
N GLY A 254 22.54 -15.34 3.92
CA GLY A 254 23.45 -14.99 2.84
C GLY A 254 23.63 -13.48 2.64
N PRO A 255 24.56 -13.06 1.76
CA PRO A 255 24.82 -11.64 1.49
C PRO A 255 23.70 -10.93 0.70
N GLY A 256 22.74 -11.65 0.17
CA GLY A 256 21.57 -11.16 -0.57
C GLY A 256 20.35 -11.97 -0.26
N ASN A 257 19.17 -11.46 -0.62
CA ASN A 257 17.92 -12.19 -0.45
C ASN A 257 17.96 -13.54 -1.18
N ASN A 258 17.29 -14.52 -0.63
CA ASN A 258 17.12 -15.83 -1.24
C ASN A 258 15.93 -15.83 -2.20
N GLY A 259 14.86 -15.13 -1.84
CA GLY A 259 13.66 -14.92 -2.66
C GLY A 259 13.16 -13.48 -2.62
N PHE A 260 12.39 -13.08 -3.64
CA PHE A 260 11.63 -11.84 -3.68
C PHE A 260 10.24 -12.15 -4.27
N TRP A 261 9.37 -12.65 -3.41
CA TRP A 261 8.05 -13.11 -3.79
C TRP A 261 7.06 -11.94 -3.85
N ASN A 262 6.65 -11.54 -5.05
CA ASN A 262 5.83 -10.37 -5.31
C ASN A 262 4.44 -10.76 -5.82
N LEU A 263 3.39 -10.18 -5.25
CA LEU A 263 2.02 -10.35 -5.71
C LEU A 263 1.78 -9.70 -7.08
N SER A 264 2.48 -8.60 -7.36
CA SER A 264 2.52 -8.00 -8.69
C SER A 264 3.47 -8.76 -9.61
N LYS A 265 3.15 -8.82 -10.89
CA LYS A 265 4.12 -9.31 -11.90
C LYS A 265 5.18 -8.26 -12.24
N HIS A 266 5.20 -7.14 -11.54
CA HIS A 266 6.09 -6.01 -11.80
C HIS A 266 6.87 -5.65 -10.54
N HIS A 267 8.16 -5.88 -10.56
CA HIS A 267 9.08 -5.59 -9.46
C HIS A 267 9.01 -4.14 -8.92
N LYS A 268 8.54 -3.21 -9.72
CA LYS A 268 8.51 -1.78 -9.35
C LYS A 268 7.24 -1.34 -8.62
N MET A 269 6.46 -2.24 -8.05
CA MET A 269 5.22 -1.91 -7.34
C MET A 269 5.46 -0.91 -6.19
N TYR A 270 6.62 -0.96 -5.55
CA TYR A 270 7.02 -0.07 -4.46
C TYR A 270 7.31 1.38 -4.90
N GLY A 271 7.63 1.58 -6.17
CA GLY A 271 7.91 2.91 -6.74
C GLY A 271 6.85 3.39 -7.73
N ASN A 272 5.86 2.55 -8.06
CA ASN A 272 4.84 2.86 -9.05
C ASN A 272 3.51 2.17 -8.70
N ALA A 273 2.54 2.96 -8.20
CA ALA A 273 1.24 2.46 -7.79
C ALA A 273 0.42 1.85 -8.94
N SER A 274 0.69 2.22 -10.21
CA SER A 274 0.06 1.58 -11.37
C SER A 274 0.44 0.11 -11.55
N MET A 275 1.46 -0.37 -10.84
CA MET A 275 1.92 -1.77 -10.89
C MET A 275 1.32 -2.64 -9.78
N GLN A 276 0.42 -2.09 -8.96
CA GLN A 276 -0.27 -2.83 -7.91
C GLN A 276 -1.37 -3.72 -8.47
N ARG A 277 -1.94 -4.57 -7.60
CA ARG A 277 -3.09 -5.41 -7.92
C ARG A 277 -4.38 -4.71 -7.45
N LEU A 278 -5.48 -5.00 -8.13
CA LEU A 278 -6.78 -4.48 -7.75
C LEU A 278 -7.39 -5.31 -6.62
N PHE A 279 -7.80 -4.64 -5.55
CA PHE A 279 -8.57 -5.23 -4.46
C PHE A 279 -9.92 -4.54 -4.37
N THR A 280 -10.99 -5.33 -4.21
CA THR A 280 -12.35 -4.80 -4.05
C THR A 280 -12.82 -5.02 -2.63
N LEU A 281 -13.24 -3.95 -1.94
CA LEU A 281 -13.84 -4.03 -0.62
C LEU A 281 -15.22 -4.65 -0.74
N MET A 282 -15.36 -5.90 -0.27
CA MET A 282 -16.59 -6.66 -0.43
C MET A 282 -17.69 -6.17 0.52
N PRO A 283 -18.96 -6.38 0.15
CA PRO A 283 -20.08 -6.17 1.06
C PRO A 283 -20.05 -7.19 2.19
N LEU A 284 -20.73 -6.84 3.30
CA LEU A 284 -20.96 -7.79 4.39
C LEU A 284 -21.69 -9.04 3.86
N GLU A 285 -21.13 -10.22 4.15
CA GLU A 285 -21.71 -11.47 3.69
C GLU A 285 -23.09 -11.71 4.29
N ALA A 286 -23.96 -12.39 3.51
CA ALA A 286 -25.37 -12.58 3.87
C ALA A 286 -25.58 -13.20 5.25
N GLN A 287 -24.70 -14.11 5.67
CA GLN A 287 -24.75 -14.78 6.97
C GLN A 287 -24.58 -13.82 8.16
N PHE A 288 -23.96 -12.66 7.95
CA PHE A 288 -23.75 -11.64 8.98
C PHE A 288 -24.78 -10.50 8.90
N ARG A 289 -25.61 -10.46 7.86
CA ARG A 289 -26.69 -9.47 7.74
C ARG A 289 -27.80 -9.87 8.68
N LYS A 290 -28.30 -8.94 9.50
CA LYS A 290 -29.53 -9.19 10.25
C LYS A 290 -30.67 -9.47 9.26
N PRO A 291 -31.55 -10.46 9.53
CA PRO A 291 -32.76 -10.63 8.73
C PRO A 291 -33.49 -9.29 8.66
N ILE A 292 -33.91 -8.90 7.47
CA ILE A 292 -34.82 -7.76 7.32
C ILE A 292 -36.12 -8.19 8.01
N GLU A 293 -36.39 -7.63 9.20
CA GLU A 293 -37.69 -7.81 9.82
C GLU A 293 -38.74 -7.27 8.85
N ALA A 294 -39.52 -8.18 8.27
CA ALA A 294 -40.65 -7.79 7.43
C ALA A 294 -41.61 -7.00 8.35
N LYS A 295 -41.60 -5.69 8.20
CA LYS A 295 -42.67 -4.86 8.78
C LYS A 295 -43.91 -5.12 7.97
N TRP A 296 -44.81 -5.94 8.52
CA TRP A 296 -46.20 -6.11 8.05
C TRP A 296 -47.02 -4.91 8.51
#